data_a2eb22462545a68c021e0e4d59600e5e
#
_entry.id   a2eb22462545a68c021e0e4d59600e5e
#
_cell.length_a   1.000
_cell.length_b   1.000
_cell.length_c   1.000
_cell.angle_alpha   90.00
_cell.angle_beta   90.00
_cell.angle_gamma   90.00
#
_symmetry.space_group_name_H-M   'P 1'
#
loop_
_entity.id
_entity.type
_entity.pdbx_description
1 polymer ?
#
loop_
_entity_poly.entity_id
_entity_poly.type
_entity_poly.pdbx_seq_one_letter_code
_entity_poly.pdbx_strand_id
1 'polypeptide(L)'
;MGVRSVLVFLLLLPALYLTLGLFPYPAVLTPELRVLALAGIQGAAMLLGLDVLMRGLFRLLRLELGMDTLLVFAAAATLADALTMYRLDPRDGQMPYCAAIVLGIFFLLRGARRKRRGLRMACRTAASAAQPYLVTLDEGKWNGWDTYAKWSGEPIGFGRQMQAADGAERIFHRVCPLLFIACLLLSVVASIGRGAPERLLWCLSAMLTACASLSGALCFALPWLSLTQRLSKSGAAIAGWDGVTAT
;
A
#
# COMPACT_ATOMS: atom_id res chain seq x y z
N MET A 1 -10.70 5.12 -10.28
CA MET A 1 -9.32 4.90 -9.78
C MET A 1 -8.22 5.40 -10.71
N GLY A 2 -8.31 5.30 -12.05
CA GLY A 2 -7.26 5.79 -12.96
C GLY A 2 -7.02 7.30 -12.85
N VAL A 3 -8.07 8.08 -12.94
CA VAL A 3 -8.02 9.54 -12.83
C VAL A 3 -7.50 9.98 -11.45
N ARG A 4 -8.01 9.37 -10.37
CA ARG A 4 -7.54 9.68 -9.00
C ARG A 4 -6.05 9.47 -8.80
N SER A 5 -5.48 8.35 -9.33
CA SER A 5 -4.03 8.12 -9.22
C SER A 5 -3.20 9.12 -10.03
N VAL A 6 -3.73 9.66 -11.12
CA VAL A 6 -3.08 10.74 -11.87
C VAL A 6 -3.14 12.04 -11.09
N LEU A 7 -4.29 12.36 -10.48
CA LEU A 7 -4.44 13.55 -9.65
C LEU A 7 -3.49 13.52 -8.43
N VAL A 8 -3.38 12.36 -7.75
CA VAL A 8 -2.43 12.22 -6.63
C VAL A 8 -0.98 12.34 -7.12
N PHE A 9 -0.66 11.84 -8.31
CA PHE A 9 0.67 12.06 -8.90
C PHE A 9 0.94 13.53 -9.20
N LEU A 10 -0.05 14.27 -9.70
CA LEU A 10 0.08 15.71 -9.91
C LEU A 10 0.27 16.46 -8.58
N LEU A 11 -0.39 16.04 -7.50
CA LEU A 11 -0.20 16.58 -6.15
C LEU A 11 1.18 16.25 -5.58
N LEU A 12 1.78 15.12 -5.97
CA LEU A 12 3.11 14.73 -5.53
C LEU A 12 4.20 15.69 -6.01
N LEU A 13 4.07 16.26 -7.21
CA LEU A 13 5.06 17.18 -7.77
C LEU A 13 5.28 18.44 -6.91
N PRO A 14 4.21 19.21 -6.57
CA PRO A 14 4.37 20.35 -5.66
C PRO A 14 4.77 19.91 -4.24
N ALA A 15 4.34 18.74 -3.75
CA ALA A 15 4.79 18.23 -2.45
C ALA A 15 6.30 17.97 -2.41
N LEU A 16 6.86 17.38 -3.47
CA LEU A 16 8.30 17.17 -3.59
C LEU A 16 9.06 18.49 -3.73
N TYR A 17 8.55 19.43 -4.52
CA TYR A 17 9.14 20.76 -4.64
C TYR A 17 9.24 21.46 -3.29
N LEU A 18 8.14 21.49 -2.53
CA LEU A 18 8.09 22.14 -1.22
C LEU A 18 8.97 21.44 -0.17
N THR A 19 9.18 20.13 -0.28
CA THR A 19 9.97 19.36 0.68
C THR A 19 11.46 19.41 0.39
N LEU A 20 11.85 19.24 -0.89
CA LEU A 20 13.27 19.09 -1.29
C LEU A 20 13.99 20.42 -1.54
N GLY A 21 13.24 21.51 -1.79
CA GLY A 21 13.87 22.81 -2.05
C GLY A 21 14.80 22.85 -3.26
N LEU A 22 14.47 22.07 -4.31
CA LEU A 22 15.31 21.94 -5.52
C LEU A 22 15.52 23.27 -6.26
N PHE A 23 14.61 24.21 -6.09
CA PHE A 23 14.67 25.55 -6.68
C PHE A 23 14.40 26.60 -5.60
N PRO A 24 14.92 27.84 -5.77
CA PRO A 24 14.66 28.92 -4.83
C PRO A 24 13.14 29.17 -4.71
N TYR A 25 12.69 29.34 -3.47
CA TYR A 25 11.29 29.62 -3.20
C TYR A 25 10.94 31.08 -3.49
N PRO A 26 9.76 31.37 -4.00
CA PRO A 26 9.25 32.74 -4.08
C PRO A 26 9.25 33.39 -2.69
N ALA A 27 9.58 34.67 -2.60
CA ALA A 27 9.64 35.41 -1.34
C ALA A 27 8.32 35.39 -0.53
N VAL A 28 7.20 35.16 -1.20
CA VAL A 28 5.85 35.05 -0.59
C VAL A 28 5.69 33.74 0.19
N LEU A 29 6.52 32.73 -0.07
CA LEU A 29 6.36 31.38 0.48
C LEU A 29 7.13 31.25 1.81
N THR A 30 6.55 31.78 2.89
CA THR A 30 7.09 31.66 4.25
C THR A 30 7.21 30.19 4.67
N PRO A 31 8.11 29.83 5.60
CA PRO A 31 8.23 28.46 6.11
C PRO A 31 6.89 27.90 6.63
N GLU A 32 6.11 28.71 7.34
CA GLU A 32 4.80 28.34 7.86
C GLU A 32 3.79 28.03 6.74
N LEU A 33 3.75 28.86 5.69
CA LEU A 33 2.88 28.65 4.55
C LEU A 33 3.24 27.37 3.78
N ARG A 34 4.54 27.01 3.75
CA ARG A 34 5.02 25.76 3.14
C ARG A 34 4.51 24.54 3.90
N VAL A 35 4.58 24.56 5.23
CA VAL A 35 4.07 23.47 6.08
C VAL A 35 2.56 23.33 5.90
N LEU A 36 1.83 24.44 5.91
CA LEU A 36 0.37 24.43 5.68
C LEU A 36 0.01 23.91 4.29
N ALA A 37 0.74 24.33 3.26
CA ALA A 37 0.55 23.85 1.89
C ALA A 37 0.81 22.33 1.80
N LEU A 38 1.87 21.81 2.43
CA LEU A 38 2.16 20.38 2.48
C LEU A 38 1.05 19.60 3.19
N ALA A 39 0.55 20.11 4.32
CA ALA A 39 -0.59 19.50 5.03
C ALA A 39 -1.86 19.49 4.16
N GLY A 40 -2.13 20.58 3.45
CA GLY A 40 -3.26 20.67 2.51
C GLY A 40 -3.13 19.70 1.33
N ILE A 41 -1.96 19.58 0.74
CA ILE A 41 -1.68 18.62 -0.35
C ILE A 41 -1.87 17.19 0.15
N GLN A 42 -1.34 16.86 1.33
CA GLN A 42 -1.53 15.54 1.94
C GLN A 42 -3.01 15.26 2.22
N GLY A 43 -3.74 16.23 2.81
CA GLY A 43 -5.19 16.11 3.05
C GLY A 43 -5.97 15.85 1.75
N ALA A 44 -5.67 16.59 0.69
CA ALA A 44 -6.27 16.38 -0.64
C ALA A 44 -5.96 14.98 -1.20
N ALA A 45 -4.71 14.51 -1.06
CA ALA A 45 -4.33 13.16 -1.46
C ALA A 45 -5.06 12.08 -0.64
N MET A 46 -5.23 12.28 0.67
CA MET A 46 -6.01 11.40 1.54
C MET A 46 -7.48 11.33 1.12
N LEU A 47 -8.10 12.45 0.77
CA LEU A 47 -9.47 12.50 0.26
C LEU A 47 -9.61 11.75 -1.08
N LEU A 48 -8.66 11.92 -2.01
CA LEU A 48 -8.64 11.19 -3.26
C LEU A 48 -8.43 9.68 -3.07
N GLY A 49 -7.69 9.28 -2.04
CA GLY A 49 -7.42 7.90 -1.65
C GLY A 49 -8.34 7.33 -0.58
N LEU A 50 -9.39 8.03 -0.20
CA LEU A 50 -10.23 7.73 0.96
C LEU A 50 -10.76 6.28 0.97
N ASP A 51 -11.19 5.77 -0.19
CA ASP A 51 -11.71 4.40 -0.34
C ASP A 51 -10.68 3.32 -0.01
N VAL A 52 -9.40 3.61 -0.21
CA VAL A 52 -8.30 2.68 0.09
C VAL A 52 -7.85 2.85 1.55
N LEU A 53 -7.77 4.08 2.04
CA LEU A 53 -7.44 4.38 3.43
C LEU A 53 -8.52 3.84 4.39
N MET A 54 -9.79 3.99 4.05
CA MET A 54 -10.90 3.45 4.84
C MET A 54 -10.84 1.92 4.95
N ARG A 55 -10.36 1.21 3.91
CA ARG A 55 -10.11 -0.24 4.03
C ARG A 55 -9.05 -0.55 5.09
N GLY A 56 -7.96 0.23 5.12
CA GLY A 56 -6.93 0.09 6.16
C GLY A 56 -7.50 0.34 7.56
N LEU A 57 -8.37 1.33 7.71
CA LEU A 57 -9.06 1.63 8.97
C LEU A 57 -10.04 0.52 9.38
N PHE A 58 -10.84 -0.01 8.44
CA PHE A 58 -11.75 -1.13 8.75
C PHE A 58 -10.98 -2.42 9.08
N ARG A 59 -9.83 -2.67 8.46
CA ARG A 59 -8.95 -3.78 8.84
C ARG A 59 -8.41 -3.61 10.26
N LEU A 60 -8.10 -2.38 10.67
CA LEU A 60 -7.72 -2.09 12.05
C LEU A 60 -8.82 -2.50 13.04
N LEU A 61 -10.08 -2.16 12.76
CA LEU A 61 -11.23 -2.54 13.61
C LEU A 61 -11.40 -4.06 13.72
N ARG A 62 -10.94 -4.81 12.72
CA ARG A 62 -10.91 -6.29 12.72
C ARG A 62 -9.62 -6.86 13.30
N LEU A 63 -8.71 -6.03 13.81
CA LEU A 63 -7.37 -6.40 14.28
C LEU A 63 -6.49 -7.07 13.19
N GLU A 64 -6.80 -6.82 11.94
CA GLU A 64 -6.05 -7.28 10.78
C GLU A 64 -5.07 -6.19 10.33
N LEU A 65 -3.98 -5.99 11.10
CA LEU A 65 -2.96 -5.00 10.78
C LEU A 65 -2.22 -5.37 9.47
N GLY A 66 -2.23 -4.48 8.51
CA GLY A 66 -1.58 -4.68 7.21
C GLY A 66 -0.86 -3.43 6.73
N MET A 67 -0.32 -3.48 5.49
CA MET A 67 0.34 -2.32 4.85
C MET A 67 -0.56 -1.07 4.82
N ASP A 68 -1.83 -1.28 4.46
CA ASP A 68 -2.82 -0.21 4.36
C ASP A 68 -3.02 0.47 5.73
N THR A 69 -3.02 -0.32 6.80
CA THR A 69 -3.18 0.16 8.18
C THR A 69 -1.98 0.99 8.63
N LEU A 70 -0.74 0.51 8.38
CA LEU A 70 0.47 1.28 8.70
C LEU A 70 0.51 2.61 7.96
N LEU A 71 0.12 2.63 6.69
CA LEU A 71 0.06 3.87 5.92
C LEU A 71 -1.00 4.84 6.47
N VAL A 72 -2.14 4.35 6.95
CA VAL A 72 -3.17 5.18 7.60
C VAL A 72 -2.61 5.83 8.86
N PHE A 73 -1.92 5.07 9.73
CA PHE A 73 -1.28 5.62 10.93
C PHE A 73 -0.18 6.62 10.60
N ALA A 74 0.68 6.29 9.62
CA ALA A 74 1.72 7.20 9.16
C ALA A 74 1.12 8.50 8.61
N ALA A 75 0.05 8.42 7.82
CA ALA A 75 -0.64 9.57 7.27
C ALA A 75 -1.29 10.44 8.38
N ALA A 76 -1.94 9.83 9.36
CA ALA A 76 -2.53 10.54 10.48
C ALA A 76 -1.45 11.21 11.36
N ALA A 77 -0.39 10.49 11.70
CA ALA A 77 0.71 11.03 12.49
C ALA A 77 1.44 12.17 11.79
N THR A 78 1.69 12.03 10.47
CA THR A 78 2.37 13.07 9.68
C THR A 78 1.50 14.32 9.52
N LEU A 79 0.20 14.15 9.33
CA LEU A 79 -0.72 15.29 9.26
C LEU A 79 -0.81 16.02 10.59
N ALA A 80 -0.91 15.28 11.71
CA ALA A 80 -0.89 15.84 13.06
C ALA A 80 0.44 16.56 13.33
N ASP A 81 1.58 15.97 12.95
CA ASP A 81 2.91 16.60 13.09
C ASP A 81 2.99 17.90 12.27
N ALA A 82 2.51 17.93 11.04
CA ALA A 82 2.49 19.15 10.23
C ALA A 82 1.62 20.25 10.84
N LEU A 83 0.48 19.91 11.43
CA LEU A 83 -0.40 20.88 12.10
C LEU A 83 0.19 21.38 13.42
N THR A 84 0.87 20.53 14.20
CA THR A 84 1.57 20.95 15.41
C THR A 84 2.77 21.82 15.09
N MET A 85 3.54 21.48 14.06
CA MET A 85 4.65 22.28 13.57
C MET A 85 4.21 23.68 13.13
N TYR A 86 3.06 23.79 12.49
CA TYR A 86 2.51 25.08 12.07
C TYR A 86 2.11 25.97 13.26
N ARG A 87 1.57 25.37 14.35
CA ARG A 87 0.98 26.14 15.46
C ARG A 87 1.86 26.26 16.71
N LEU A 88 2.61 25.24 17.04
CA LEU A 88 3.21 25.09 18.36
C LEU A 88 4.75 25.03 18.36
N ASP A 89 5.36 24.50 17.32
CA ASP A 89 6.80 24.24 17.30
C ASP A 89 7.37 24.47 15.88
N PRO A 90 7.54 25.75 15.45
CA PRO A 90 8.18 26.04 14.18
C PRO A 90 9.63 25.53 14.21
N ARG A 91 9.91 24.53 13.38
CA ARG A 91 11.24 23.90 13.29
C ARG A 91 11.99 24.45 12.09
N ASP A 92 13.06 25.18 12.34
CA ASP A 92 13.88 25.78 11.29
C ASP A 92 14.53 24.68 10.42
N GLY A 93 14.28 24.78 9.10
CA GLY A 93 14.90 23.90 8.10
C GLY A 93 14.35 22.47 8.04
N GLN A 94 13.42 22.07 8.90
CA GLN A 94 12.81 20.74 8.87
C GLN A 94 11.40 20.81 8.26
N MET A 95 11.08 19.83 7.41
CA MET A 95 9.77 19.73 6.79
C MET A 95 9.07 18.43 7.22
N PRO A 96 7.72 18.42 7.34
CA PRO A 96 6.97 17.21 7.64
C PRO A 96 7.04 16.23 6.48
N TYR A 97 6.93 14.93 6.77
CA TYR A 97 7.05 13.84 5.79
C TYR A 97 5.82 13.70 4.86
N CYS A 98 5.07 14.76 4.64
CA CYS A 98 3.84 14.77 3.83
C CYS A 98 4.06 14.24 2.41
N ALA A 99 5.17 14.61 1.75
CA ALA A 99 5.46 14.15 0.39
C ALA A 99 5.63 12.62 0.31
N ALA A 100 6.26 12.00 1.32
CA ALA A 100 6.41 10.55 1.39
C ALA A 100 5.05 9.85 1.53
N ILE A 101 4.15 10.41 2.32
CA ILE A 101 2.78 9.89 2.48
C ILE A 101 1.98 10.01 1.18
N VAL A 102 2.07 11.15 0.48
CA VAL A 102 1.42 11.34 -0.83
C VAL A 102 1.93 10.30 -1.83
N LEU A 103 3.25 10.02 -1.85
CA LEU A 103 3.85 8.96 -2.65
C LEU A 103 3.30 7.57 -2.27
N GLY A 104 3.17 7.28 -0.98
CA GLY A 104 2.58 6.03 -0.48
C GLY A 104 1.14 5.86 -0.94
N ILE A 105 0.31 6.89 -0.84
CA ILE A 105 -1.08 6.89 -1.32
C ILE A 105 -1.13 6.66 -2.84
N PHE A 106 -0.23 7.29 -3.60
CA PHE A 106 -0.13 7.06 -5.04
C PHE A 106 0.14 5.59 -5.38
N PHE A 107 1.14 4.98 -4.73
CA PHE A 107 1.47 3.57 -4.97
C PHE A 107 0.36 2.62 -4.50
N LEU A 108 -0.30 2.93 -3.40
CA LEU A 108 -1.43 2.16 -2.90
C LEU A 108 -2.61 2.16 -3.90
N LEU A 109 -2.96 3.32 -4.46
CA LEU A 109 -3.98 3.45 -5.49
C LEU A 109 -3.61 2.70 -6.78
N ARG A 110 -2.34 2.80 -7.20
CA ARG A 110 -1.81 2.08 -8.37
C ARG A 110 -1.84 0.57 -8.16
N GLY A 111 -1.38 0.10 -7.01
CA GLY A 111 -1.37 -1.31 -6.64
C GLY A 111 -2.78 -1.89 -6.61
N ALA A 112 -3.71 -1.24 -5.91
CA ALA A 112 -5.11 -1.65 -5.84
C ALA A 112 -5.79 -1.71 -7.22
N ARG A 113 -5.49 -0.74 -8.11
CA ARG A 113 -6.01 -0.76 -9.49
C ARG A 113 -5.49 -1.95 -10.28
N ARG A 114 -4.18 -2.23 -10.20
CA ARG A 114 -3.54 -3.32 -10.94
C ARG A 114 -3.99 -4.68 -10.43
N LYS A 115 -4.07 -4.86 -9.11
CA LYS A 115 -4.61 -6.07 -8.49
C LYS A 115 -6.03 -6.35 -9.00
N ARG A 116 -6.93 -5.35 -8.93
CA ARG A 116 -8.31 -5.50 -9.42
C ARG A 116 -8.39 -5.77 -10.93
N ARG A 117 -7.49 -5.19 -11.73
CA ARG A 117 -7.45 -5.46 -13.19
C ARG A 117 -7.08 -6.92 -13.46
N GLY A 118 -6.07 -7.45 -12.78
CA GLY A 118 -5.70 -8.86 -12.87
C GLY A 118 -6.82 -9.79 -12.45
N LEU A 119 -7.47 -9.51 -11.29
CA LEU A 119 -8.62 -10.29 -10.83
C LEU A 119 -9.78 -10.31 -11.84
N ARG A 120 -10.12 -9.14 -12.39
CA ARG A 120 -11.18 -9.07 -13.42
C ARG A 120 -10.84 -9.86 -14.67
N MET A 121 -9.56 -9.85 -15.06
CA MET A 121 -9.10 -10.59 -16.24
C MET A 121 -9.19 -12.10 -16.01
N ALA A 122 -8.70 -12.59 -14.88
CA ALA A 122 -8.79 -13.99 -14.50
C ALA A 122 -10.25 -14.47 -14.43
N CYS A 123 -11.14 -13.68 -13.78
CA CYS A 123 -12.57 -13.99 -13.74
C CYS A 123 -13.22 -14.04 -15.14
N ARG A 124 -12.86 -13.09 -16.02
CA ARG A 124 -13.41 -13.10 -17.39
C ARG A 124 -12.96 -14.32 -18.18
N THR A 125 -11.67 -14.68 -18.06
CA THR A 125 -11.13 -15.87 -18.74
C THR A 125 -11.81 -17.13 -18.22
N ALA A 126 -11.98 -17.28 -16.90
CA ALA A 126 -12.70 -18.42 -16.33
C ALA A 126 -14.16 -18.49 -16.78
N ALA A 127 -14.84 -17.33 -16.85
CA ALA A 127 -16.25 -17.26 -17.26
C ALA A 127 -16.48 -17.43 -18.77
N SER A 128 -15.45 -17.26 -19.59
CA SER A 128 -15.57 -17.42 -21.05
C SER A 128 -15.47 -18.88 -21.54
N ALA A 129 -15.08 -19.80 -20.67
CA ALA A 129 -14.94 -21.20 -21.01
C ALA A 129 -16.32 -21.89 -21.04
N ALA A 130 -16.71 -22.48 -22.20
CA ALA A 130 -17.93 -23.28 -22.29
C ALA A 130 -17.84 -24.57 -21.48
N GLN A 131 -16.65 -25.18 -21.42
CA GLN A 131 -16.33 -26.35 -20.61
C GLN A 131 -15.04 -26.05 -19.84
N PRO A 132 -15.11 -25.57 -18.60
CA PRO A 132 -13.93 -25.30 -17.82
C PRO A 132 -13.24 -26.60 -17.37
N TYR A 133 -11.92 -26.57 -17.39
CA TYR A 133 -11.10 -27.64 -16.83
C TYR A 133 -10.32 -27.09 -15.64
N LEU A 134 -10.23 -27.89 -14.58
CA LEU A 134 -9.36 -27.63 -13.46
C LEU A 134 -8.03 -28.36 -13.70
N VAL A 135 -6.92 -27.65 -13.52
CA VAL A 135 -5.58 -28.23 -13.54
C VAL A 135 -5.04 -28.18 -12.12
N THR A 136 -4.64 -29.33 -11.59
CA THR A 136 -4.03 -29.46 -10.27
C THR A 136 -2.63 -30.02 -10.40
N LEU A 137 -1.71 -29.58 -9.53
CA LEU A 137 -0.40 -30.18 -9.37
C LEU A 137 -0.54 -31.31 -8.35
N ASP A 138 -0.14 -32.51 -8.74
CA ASP A 138 -0.07 -33.69 -7.90
C ASP A 138 1.41 -34.00 -7.61
N GLU A 139 1.87 -33.61 -6.45
CA GLU A 139 3.28 -33.78 -6.05
C GLU A 139 3.63 -35.26 -5.82
N GLY A 140 4.74 -35.71 -6.42
CA GLY A 140 5.34 -37.02 -6.18
C GLY A 140 4.50 -38.24 -6.60
N LYS A 141 3.38 -38.07 -7.28
CA LYS A 141 2.44 -39.18 -7.56
C LYS A 141 2.94 -40.20 -8.59
N TRP A 142 3.85 -39.82 -9.47
CA TRP A 142 4.37 -40.75 -10.50
C TRP A 142 5.84 -40.94 -10.36
N ASN A 143 6.25 -42.06 -9.76
CA ASN A 143 7.67 -42.44 -9.54
C ASN A 143 8.51 -41.34 -8.86
N GLY A 144 7.87 -40.56 -7.97
CA GLY A 144 8.51 -39.41 -7.31
C GLY A 144 8.56 -38.14 -8.12
N TRP A 145 7.93 -38.09 -9.29
CA TRP A 145 7.81 -36.90 -10.13
C TRP A 145 6.48 -36.19 -9.92
N ASP A 146 6.49 -34.87 -10.01
CA ASP A 146 5.28 -34.03 -9.98
C ASP A 146 4.53 -34.16 -11.30
N THR A 147 3.23 -34.31 -11.21
CA THR A 147 2.35 -34.45 -12.39
C THR A 147 1.23 -33.44 -12.36
N TYR A 148 0.82 -32.97 -13.53
CA TYR A 148 -0.36 -32.13 -13.68
C TYR A 148 -1.55 -32.99 -14.06
N ALA A 149 -2.57 -32.99 -13.21
CA ALA A 149 -3.84 -33.66 -13.50
C ALA A 149 -4.86 -32.65 -14.05
N LYS A 150 -5.57 -33.03 -15.11
CA LYS A 150 -6.62 -32.23 -15.71
C LYS A 150 -7.98 -32.88 -15.44
N TRP A 151 -8.83 -32.11 -14.77
CA TRP A 151 -10.17 -32.57 -14.38
C TRP A 151 -11.23 -31.76 -15.14
N SER A 152 -12.26 -32.44 -15.67
CA SER A 152 -13.46 -31.81 -16.19
C SER A 152 -14.41 -31.48 -15.05
N GLY A 153 -14.95 -30.28 -15.00
CA GLY A 153 -15.92 -29.88 -13.98
C GLY A 153 -15.94 -28.38 -13.71
N GLU A 154 -16.94 -27.96 -12.97
CA GLU A 154 -17.05 -26.55 -12.56
C GLU A 154 -15.95 -26.19 -11.57
N PRO A 155 -15.34 -24.99 -11.70
CA PRO A 155 -14.31 -24.51 -10.77
C PRO A 155 -14.93 -24.06 -9.45
N ILE A 156 -15.33 -25.03 -8.62
CA ILE A 156 -15.96 -24.79 -7.32
C ILE A 156 -14.96 -24.06 -6.41
N GLY A 157 -15.41 -22.95 -5.82
CA GLY A 157 -14.56 -22.17 -4.90
C GLY A 157 -13.62 -21.17 -5.56
N PHE A 158 -13.54 -21.08 -6.91
CA PHE A 158 -12.69 -20.13 -7.62
C PHE A 158 -12.85 -18.69 -7.13
N GLY A 159 -14.08 -18.19 -7.00
CA GLY A 159 -14.35 -16.84 -6.50
C GLY A 159 -13.86 -16.60 -5.06
N ARG A 160 -13.89 -17.62 -4.20
CA ARG A 160 -13.39 -17.54 -2.82
C ARG A 160 -11.86 -17.49 -2.81
N GLN A 161 -11.20 -18.33 -3.59
CA GLN A 161 -9.74 -18.35 -3.73
C GLN A 161 -9.21 -17.04 -4.31
N MET A 162 -9.94 -16.43 -5.26
CA MET A 162 -9.60 -15.13 -5.84
C MET A 162 -9.64 -13.97 -4.82
N GLN A 163 -10.41 -14.12 -3.74
CA GLN A 163 -10.52 -13.13 -2.66
C GLN A 163 -9.56 -13.41 -1.51
N ALA A 164 -8.86 -14.53 -1.52
CA ALA A 164 -7.87 -14.87 -0.49
C ALA A 164 -6.75 -13.81 -0.42
N ALA A 165 -6.18 -13.67 0.77
CA ALA A 165 -5.07 -12.77 1.00
C ALA A 165 -3.85 -13.22 0.18
N ASP A 166 -3.20 -12.28 -0.50
CA ASP A 166 -1.97 -12.56 -1.25
C ASP A 166 -0.76 -12.75 -0.32
N GLY A 167 0.36 -13.25 -0.87
CA GLY A 167 1.56 -13.52 -0.09
C GLY A 167 2.11 -12.28 0.63
N ALA A 168 2.07 -11.12 -0.02
CA ALA A 168 2.48 -9.87 0.60
C ALA A 168 1.54 -9.49 1.76
N GLU A 169 0.23 -9.59 1.57
CA GLU A 169 -0.75 -9.34 2.64
C GLU A 169 -0.54 -10.30 3.83
N ARG A 170 -0.28 -11.59 3.57
CA ARG A 170 -0.02 -12.60 4.64
C ARG A 170 1.24 -12.28 5.45
N ILE A 171 2.34 -11.90 4.79
CA ILE A 171 3.59 -11.51 5.46
C ILE A 171 3.37 -10.24 6.28
N PHE A 172 2.80 -9.20 5.68
CA PHE A 172 2.56 -7.93 6.35
C PHE A 172 1.63 -8.07 7.54
N HIS A 173 0.63 -8.94 7.46
CA HIS A 173 -0.29 -9.20 8.58
C HIS A 173 0.44 -9.74 9.83
N ARG A 174 1.50 -10.54 9.63
CA ARG A 174 2.32 -11.05 10.74
C ARG A 174 3.33 -10.02 11.27
N VAL A 175 3.91 -9.22 10.37
CA VAL A 175 5.03 -8.31 10.68
C VAL A 175 4.54 -6.94 11.15
N CYS A 176 3.40 -6.44 10.64
CA CYS A 176 2.88 -5.11 10.95
C CYS A 176 2.68 -4.84 12.45
N PRO A 177 2.14 -5.76 13.28
CA PRO A 177 2.00 -5.51 14.71
C PRO A 177 3.35 -5.26 15.39
N LEU A 178 4.37 -6.04 15.02
CA LEU A 178 5.72 -5.90 15.55
C LEU A 178 6.36 -4.57 15.10
N LEU A 179 6.20 -4.21 13.82
CA LEU A 179 6.68 -2.93 13.30
C LEU A 179 6.00 -1.75 14.00
N PHE A 180 4.71 -1.83 14.24
CA PHE A 180 3.97 -0.76 14.92
C PHE A 180 4.48 -0.56 16.36
N ILE A 181 4.65 -1.63 17.11
CA ILE A 181 5.22 -1.60 18.47
C ILE A 181 6.65 -1.05 18.44
N ALA A 182 7.48 -1.52 17.50
CA ALA A 182 8.85 -1.04 17.35
C ALA A 182 8.88 0.47 17.02
N CYS A 183 8.00 0.97 16.15
CA CYS A 183 7.88 2.40 15.85
C CYS A 183 7.55 3.22 17.10
N LEU A 184 6.61 2.75 17.93
CA LEU A 184 6.23 3.42 19.16
C LEU A 184 7.42 3.46 20.14
N LEU A 185 8.06 2.33 20.41
CA LEU A 185 9.19 2.24 21.32
C LEU A 185 10.38 3.09 20.86
N LEU A 186 10.76 2.97 19.57
CA LEU A 186 11.88 3.73 19.01
C LEU A 186 11.60 5.23 19.00
N SER A 187 10.36 5.67 18.75
CA SER A 187 10.01 7.09 18.80
C SER A 187 10.11 7.66 20.21
N VAL A 188 9.70 6.90 21.22
CA VAL A 188 9.84 7.28 22.63
C VAL A 188 11.31 7.37 23.04
N VAL A 189 12.10 6.33 22.71
CA VAL A 189 13.55 6.31 23.00
C VAL A 189 14.27 7.46 22.29
N ALA A 190 13.96 7.72 21.02
CA ALA A 190 14.57 8.81 20.24
C ALA A 190 14.20 10.20 20.80
N SER A 191 12.98 10.39 21.27
CA SER A 191 12.50 11.65 21.84
C SER A 191 13.15 11.91 23.20
N ILE A 192 13.15 10.92 24.11
CA ILE A 192 13.76 11.02 25.44
C ILE A 192 15.29 11.14 25.32
N GLY A 193 15.93 10.32 24.48
CA GLY A 193 17.39 10.34 24.30
C GLY A 193 17.93 11.66 23.74
N ARG A 194 17.09 12.46 23.08
CA ARG A 194 17.43 13.82 22.63
C ARG A 194 17.09 14.90 23.66
N GLY A 195 16.49 14.54 24.78
CA GLY A 195 16.03 15.49 25.78
C GLY A 195 14.91 16.42 25.30
N ALA A 196 14.17 16.01 24.26
CA ALA A 196 13.13 16.81 23.63
C ALA A 196 11.82 16.00 23.54
N PRO A 197 11.12 15.78 24.67
CA PRO A 197 9.88 15.00 24.70
C PRO A 197 8.75 15.62 23.86
N GLU A 198 8.76 16.93 23.66
CA GLU A 198 7.83 17.67 22.76
C GLU A 198 7.94 17.22 21.31
N ARG A 199 9.05 16.62 20.90
CA ARG A 199 9.27 16.11 19.53
C ARG A 199 8.85 14.65 19.32
N LEU A 200 8.13 14.06 20.29
CA LEU A 200 7.66 12.69 20.22
C LEU A 200 6.82 12.44 18.95
N LEU A 201 5.92 13.36 18.62
CA LEU A 201 5.06 13.23 17.45
C LEU A 201 5.85 13.24 16.14
N TRP A 202 6.89 14.08 16.06
CA TRP A 202 7.79 14.10 14.90
C TRP A 202 8.58 12.79 14.76
N CYS A 203 9.14 12.29 15.86
CA CYS A 203 9.83 11.00 15.85
C CYS A 203 8.89 9.86 15.45
N LEU A 204 7.65 9.88 15.95
CA LEU A 204 6.64 8.89 15.61
C LEU A 204 6.24 8.97 14.12
N SER A 205 6.01 10.17 13.60
CA SER A 205 5.68 10.36 12.18
C SER A 205 6.82 9.89 11.27
N ALA A 206 8.09 10.16 11.65
CA ALA A 206 9.27 9.69 10.93
C ALA A 206 9.36 8.16 10.91
N MET A 207 9.26 7.52 12.08
CA MET A 207 9.36 6.06 12.21
C MET A 207 8.22 5.34 11.48
N LEU A 208 6.98 5.80 11.64
CA LEU A 208 5.85 5.23 10.92
C LEU A 208 5.96 5.40 9.40
N THR A 209 6.44 6.56 8.92
CA THR A 209 6.65 6.80 7.48
C THR A 209 7.76 5.92 6.93
N ALA A 210 8.84 5.72 7.67
CA ALA A 210 9.94 4.82 7.28
C ALA A 210 9.50 3.35 7.24
N CYS A 211 8.68 2.90 8.19
CA CYS A 211 8.17 1.53 8.25
C CYS A 211 6.96 1.29 7.34
N ALA A 212 6.23 2.34 6.94
CA ALA A 212 5.16 2.21 5.96
C ALA A 212 5.76 1.79 4.61
N SER A 213 5.44 0.57 4.17
CA SER A 213 5.91 0.07 2.88
C SER A 213 5.25 0.84 1.75
N LEU A 214 5.87 1.94 1.32
CA LEU A 214 5.31 2.85 0.32
C LEU A 214 4.99 2.14 -1.00
N SER A 215 5.86 1.23 -1.46
CA SER A 215 5.70 0.48 -2.71
C SER A 215 5.15 -0.93 -2.54
N GLY A 216 4.92 -1.42 -1.32
CA GLY A 216 4.53 -2.81 -1.04
C GLY A 216 3.29 -3.28 -1.80
N ALA A 217 2.31 -2.39 -2.00
CA ALA A 217 1.12 -2.69 -2.79
C ALA A 217 1.40 -2.99 -4.27
N LEU A 218 2.55 -2.58 -4.80
CA LEU A 218 2.97 -2.86 -6.18
C LEU A 218 3.74 -4.18 -6.29
N CYS A 219 4.42 -4.61 -5.23
CA CYS A 219 5.28 -5.81 -5.26
C CYS A 219 4.52 -7.06 -5.70
N PHE A 220 3.29 -7.24 -5.24
CA PHE A 220 2.42 -8.33 -5.69
C PHE A 220 1.59 -7.95 -6.93
N ALA A 221 1.04 -6.73 -6.98
CA ALA A 221 0.10 -6.34 -8.01
C ALA A 221 0.70 -6.30 -9.43
N LEU A 222 2.01 -6.03 -9.57
CA LEU A 222 2.70 -6.02 -10.86
C LEU A 222 2.93 -7.42 -11.43
N PRO A 223 3.57 -8.36 -10.71
CA PRO A 223 3.73 -9.73 -11.17
C PRO A 223 2.39 -10.41 -11.43
N TRP A 224 1.43 -10.22 -10.52
CA TRP A 224 0.06 -10.75 -10.65
C TRP A 224 -0.60 -10.31 -11.96
N LEU A 225 -0.56 -9.01 -12.27
CA LEU A 225 -1.15 -8.50 -13.51
C LEU A 225 -0.44 -9.07 -14.75
N SER A 226 0.89 -9.16 -14.75
CA SER A 226 1.66 -9.70 -15.87
C SER A 226 1.38 -11.19 -16.09
N LEU A 227 1.31 -11.96 -15.01
CA LEU A 227 0.99 -13.38 -15.04
C LEU A 227 -0.43 -13.62 -15.59
N THR A 228 -1.42 -12.93 -15.03
CA THR A 228 -2.81 -13.06 -15.49
C THR A 228 -3.00 -12.62 -16.94
N GLN A 229 -2.23 -11.63 -17.41
CA GLN A 229 -2.23 -11.22 -18.82
C GLN A 229 -1.68 -12.30 -19.76
N ARG A 230 -0.61 -12.98 -19.36
CA ARG A 230 -0.02 -14.08 -20.14
C ARG A 230 -0.96 -15.27 -20.21
N LEU A 231 -1.46 -15.70 -19.05
CA LEU A 231 -2.35 -16.85 -18.96
C LEU A 231 -3.70 -16.63 -19.64
N SER A 232 -4.28 -15.44 -19.52
CA SER A 232 -5.53 -15.09 -20.19
C SER A 232 -5.42 -15.20 -21.72
N LYS A 233 -4.23 -14.92 -22.30
CA LYS A 233 -3.98 -15.09 -23.74
C LYS A 233 -3.99 -16.56 -24.18
N SER A 234 -3.58 -17.47 -23.29
CA SER A 234 -3.62 -18.92 -23.52
C SER A 234 -4.94 -19.58 -23.07
N GLY A 235 -5.93 -18.78 -22.67
CA GLY A 235 -7.20 -19.30 -22.17
C GLY A 235 -7.15 -19.89 -20.76
N ALA A 236 -6.07 -19.66 -20.03
CA ALA A 236 -5.91 -20.14 -18.65
C ALA A 236 -6.16 -19.03 -17.62
N ALA A 237 -6.70 -19.40 -16.46
CA ALA A 237 -6.93 -18.51 -15.33
C ALA A 237 -6.40 -19.12 -14.03
N ILE A 238 -5.72 -18.33 -13.20
CA ILE A 238 -5.26 -18.75 -11.88
C ILE A 238 -6.26 -18.29 -10.82
N ALA A 239 -6.57 -19.18 -9.87
CA ALA A 239 -7.46 -18.93 -8.75
C ALA A 239 -6.72 -18.25 -7.58
N GLY A 240 -6.34 -16.99 -7.74
CA GLY A 240 -5.72 -16.20 -6.66
C GLY A 240 -4.31 -16.65 -6.30
N TRP A 241 -3.89 -16.30 -5.07
CA TRP A 241 -2.54 -16.61 -4.59
C TRP A 241 -2.33 -18.12 -4.38
N ASP A 242 -3.33 -18.82 -3.90
CA ASP A 242 -3.21 -20.26 -3.63
C ASP A 242 -2.98 -21.05 -4.94
N GLY A 243 -3.55 -20.57 -6.07
CA GLY A 243 -3.23 -21.12 -7.38
C GLY A 243 -1.80 -20.82 -7.85
N VAL A 244 -1.21 -19.66 -7.46
CA VAL A 244 0.19 -19.34 -7.78
C VAL A 244 1.18 -20.18 -6.98
N THR A 245 0.86 -20.52 -5.74
CA THR A 245 1.73 -21.35 -4.89
C THR A 245 1.62 -22.84 -5.20
N ALA A 246 0.59 -23.27 -5.94
CA ALA A 246 0.38 -24.63 -6.38
C ALA A 246 0.98 -24.91 -7.78
N THR A 247 1.59 -23.91 -8.41
CA THR A 247 2.29 -24.00 -9.70
C THR A 247 3.79 -23.78 -9.54
#